data_fcf356d2cf5b71e9de5cd95e9e5bb1e3
#
_entry.id   fcf356d2cf5b71e9de5cd95e9e5bb1e3
#
_cell.length_a   1.000
_cell.length_b   1.000
_cell.length_c   1.000
_cell.angle_alpha   90.00
_cell.angle_beta   90.00
_cell.angle_gamma   90.00
#
_symmetry.space_group_name_H-M   'P 1'
#
loop_
_entity.id
_entity.type
_entity.pdbx_description
1 polymer ?
#
loop_
_entity_poly.entity_id
_entity_poly.type
_entity_poly.pdbx_seq_one_letter_code
_entity_poly.pdbx_strand_id
1 'polypeptide(L)'
;MYHFPIFQPIIDAQGFRYASTDKKVLEKAIRWADVVHMEEAFVLEIHAVNMARKLGKPITATYHIHPENIMSSLGMGSWRWANNLLLKFWRNWIYNYCTHIQCPTISVYERLRDLNFKANLRVISNGLIPDKCIRPADPPAKYLDPERPLKVIYIGRMSVEKDQPTFIKALRHSAFAKRIQICLAGQGPEEKAYTRMAMKLYKDGVLKYKPIINFYSRDELRTLAAEADLCVHCATIEVEGLSIMEAMQQALVPVIAKGRISGAYQFALDDRSIFREKDPKDLAQKMDWWLDHPQERWEQGKLYAKSMEEYDIAKSAAKLIELFKEAVAEGSK
;
A
#
# COMPACT_ATOMS: atom_id res chain seq x y z
N MET A 1 -12.53 -13.59 -20.72
CA MET A 1 -11.59 -13.66 -19.60
C MET A 1 -10.39 -14.48 -20.04
N TYR A 2 -9.15 -14.03 -19.86
CA TYR A 2 -7.98 -14.86 -20.10
C TYR A 2 -7.89 -15.93 -19.02
N HIS A 3 -7.62 -17.17 -19.43
CA HIS A 3 -7.42 -18.30 -18.54
C HIS A 3 -5.97 -18.78 -18.69
N PHE A 4 -5.26 -18.83 -17.57
CA PHE A 4 -3.86 -19.29 -17.51
C PHE A 4 -3.81 -20.65 -16.84
N PRO A 5 -3.89 -21.78 -17.57
CA PRO A 5 -4.16 -23.10 -16.98
C PRO A 5 -3.23 -23.47 -15.82
N ILE A 6 -1.94 -23.12 -15.90
CA ILE A 6 -0.94 -23.45 -14.86
C ILE A 6 -1.03 -22.47 -13.67
N PHE A 7 -1.33 -21.19 -13.90
CA PHE A 7 -1.31 -20.15 -12.90
C PHE A 7 -2.69 -19.76 -12.37
N GLN A 8 -3.76 -20.26 -12.98
CA GLN A 8 -5.12 -19.90 -12.62
C GLN A 8 -5.45 -20.11 -11.14
N PRO A 9 -5.06 -21.21 -10.48
CA PRO A 9 -5.32 -21.36 -9.05
C PRO A 9 -4.66 -20.29 -8.17
N ILE A 10 -3.47 -19.83 -8.58
CA ILE A 10 -2.75 -18.76 -7.87
C ILE A 10 -3.45 -17.42 -8.11
N ILE A 11 -3.88 -17.16 -9.34
CA ILE A 11 -4.60 -15.95 -9.74
C ILE A 11 -5.94 -15.86 -8.99
N ASP A 12 -6.69 -16.95 -8.94
CA ASP A 12 -7.98 -17.02 -8.24
C ASP A 12 -7.82 -16.82 -6.72
N ALA A 13 -6.78 -17.41 -6.12
CA ALA A 13 -6.45 -17.22 -4.71
C ALA A 13 -6.08 -15.75 -4.40
N GLN A 14 -5.60 -15.01 -5.40
CA GLN A 14 -5.32 -13.59 -5.31
C GLN A 14 -6.55 -12.70 -5.57
N GLY A 15 -7.68 -13.28 -6.03
CA GLY A 15 -8.90 -12.57 -6.35
C GLY A 15 -8.84 -11.75 -7.65
N PHE A 16 -7.81 -11.93 -8.48
CA PHE A 16 -7.67 -11.24 -9.76
C PHE A 16 -8.46 -11.93 -10.87
N ARG A 17 -8.93 -11.10 -11.82
CA ARG A 17 -9.56 -11.59 -13.06
C ARG A 17 -8.99 -10.80 -14.23
N TYR A 18 -8.31 -11.47 -15.14
CA TYR A 18 -7.75 -10.82 -16.33
C TYR A 18 -8.77 -10.74 -17.45
N ALA A 19 -9.00 -9.54 -17.97
CA ALA A 19 -9.90 -9.32 -19.08
C ALA A 19 -9.32 -9.86 -20.39
N SER A 20 -10.17 -10.49 -21.20
CA SER A 20 -9.84 -10.78 -22.61
C SER A 20 -10.11 -9.54 -23.45
N THR A 21 -9.29 -9.31 -24.46
CA THR A 21 -9.41 -8.15 -25.34
C THR A 21 -10.48 -8.41 -26.42
N ASP A 22 -11.56 -7.63 -26.42
CA ASP A 22 -12.40 -7.46 -27.58
C ASP A 22 -11.84 -6.31 -28.43
N LYS A 23 -11.24 -6.64 -29.57
CA LYS A 23 -10.57 -5.67 -30.44
C LYS A 23 -11.52 -4.61 -30.99
N LYS A 24 -12.80 -4.95 -31.28
CA LYS A 24 -13.78 -3.99 -31.82
C LYS A 24 -14.20 -2.99 -30.77
N VAL A 25 -14.47 -3.48 -29.56
CA VAL A 25 -14.81 -2.60 -28.41
C VAL A 25 -13.64 -1.69 -28.08
N LEU A 26 -12.42 -2.24 -27.99
CA LEU A 26 -11.22 -1.48 -27.68
C LEU A 26 -10.94 -0.41 -28.74
N GLU A 27 -11.02 -0.73 -30.02
CA GLU A 27 -10.82 0.22 -31.12
C GLU A 27 -11.84 1.34 -31.07
N LYS A 28 -13.12 1.04 -30.86
CA LYS A 28 -14.17 2.04 -30.74
C LYS A 28 -13.91 3.00 -29.57
N ALA A 29 -13.53 2.47 -28.42
CA ALA A 29 -13.23 3.26 -27.24
C ALA A 29 -12.01 4.18 -27.47
N ILE A 30 -10.92 3.66 -28.03
CA ILE A 30 -9.70 4.42 -28.27
C ILE A 30 -9.93 5.51 -29.36
N ARG A 31 -10.73 5.24 -30.40
CA ARG A 31 -11.07 6.28 -31.38
C ARG A 31 -11.82 7.45 -30.78
N TRP A 32 -12.70 7.17 -29.81
CA TRP A 32 -13.49 8.16 -29.11
C TRP A 32 -12.66 8.98 -28.09
N ALA A 33 -11.64 8.38 -27.49
CA ALA A 33 -10.85 9.00 -26.44
C ALA A 33 -9.89 10.07 -26.96
N ASP A 34 -9.61 11.10 -26.17
CA ASP A 34 -8.56 12.10 -26.42
C ASP A 34 -7.19 11.61 -25.92
N VAL A 35 -7.17 10.84 -24.83
CA VAL A 35 -6.00 10.24 -24.23
C VAL A 35 -6.33 8.80 -23.78
N VAL A 36 -5.35 7.90 -23.86
CA VAL A 36 -5.51 6.51 -23.42
C VAL A 36 -4.60 6.29 -22.22
N HIS A 37 -5.20 5.98 -21.07
CA HIS A 37 -4.48 5.81 -19.81
C HIS A 37 -4.39 4.33 -19.41
N MET A 38 -3.17 3.88 -19.06
CA MET A 38 -2.88 2.52 -18.62
C MET A 38 -2.81 2.46 -17.10
N GLU A 39 -3.72 1.72 -16.46
CA GLU A 39 -3.72 1.52 -15.02
C GLU A 39 -2.84 0.35 -14.58
N GLU A 40 -2.73 -0.66 -15.42
CA GLU A 40 -2.00 -1.89 -15.13
C GLU A 40 -1.02 -2.24 -16.25
N ALA A 41 -0.24 -3.31 -16.09
CA ALA A 41 0.78 -3.71 -17.06
C ALA A 41 0.57 -5.16 -17.55
N PHE A 42 -0.66 -5.46 -18.04
CA PHE A 42 -1.05 -6.79 -18.50
C PHE A 42 -1.34 -6.85 -20.00
N VAL A 43 -1.97 -7.93 -20.45
CA VAL A 43 -2.19 -8.21 -21.89
C VAL A 43 -3.16 -7.22 -22.53
N LEU A 44 -4.20 -6.80 -21.80
CA LEU A 44 -5.16 -5.80 -22.29
C LEU A 44 -4.45 -4.47 -22.60
N GLU A 45 -3.58 -4.04 -21.71
CA GLU A 45 -2.83 -2.80 -21.82
C GLU A 45 -1.84 -2.86 -23.00
N ILE A 46 -1.18 -4.00 -23.24
CA ILE A 46 -0.32 -4.19 -24.42
C ILE A 46 -1.14 -4.01 -25.71
N HIS A 47 -2.34 -4.57 -25.77
CA HIS A 47 -3.23 -4.39 -26.93
C HIS A 47 -3.72 -2.95 -27.06
N ALA A 48 -4.05 -2.29 -25.94
CA ALA A 48 -4.48 -0.90 -25.91
C ALA A 48 -3.35 0.05 -26.38
N VAL A 49 -2.14 -0.13 -25.88
CA VAL A 49 -0.95 0.61 -26.33
C VAL A 49 -0.74 0.46 -27.85
N ASN A 50 -0.75 -0.78 -28.36
CA ASN A 50 -0.56 -1.02 -29.79
C ASN A 50 -1.67 -0.40 -30.66
N MET A 51 -2.92 -0.42 -30.17
CA MET A 51 -4.06 0.19 -30.86
C MET A 51 -3.98 1.73 -30.81
N ALA A 52 -3.69 2.31 -29.65
CA ALA A 52 -3.55 3.76 -29.45
C ALA A 52 -2.44 4.34 -30.34
N ARG A 53 -1.28 3.66 -30.42
CA ARG A 53 -0.19 4.04 -31.34
C ARG A 53 -0.62 4.03 -32.80
N LYS A 54 -1.32 3.00 -33.26
CA LYS A 54 -1.85 2.93 -34.64
C LYS A 54 -2.83 4.06 -34.97
N LEU A 55 -3.56 4.52 -33.95
CA LEU A 55 -4.58 5.56 -34.09
C LEU A 55 -4.04 6.97 -33.74
N GLY A 56 -2.74 7.10 -33.49
CA GLY A 56 -2.09 8.37 -33.15
C GLY A 56 -2.60 9.02 -31.85
N LYS A 57 -3.08 8.21 -30.89
CA LYS A 57 -3.59 8.72 -29.61
C LYS A 57 -2.47 8.82 -28.59
N PRO A 58 -2.41 9.91 -27.79
CA PRO A 58 -1.47 10.02 -26.69
C PRO A 58 -1.74 8.96 -25.62
N ILE A 59 -0.68 8.43 -25.05
CA ILE A 59 -0.73 7.35 -24.06
C ILE A 59 -0.09 7.83 -22.76
N THR A 60 -0.76 7.61 -21.65
CA THR A 60 -0.25 7.86 -20.31
C THR A 60 -0.41 6.61 -19.45
N ALA A 61 0.24 6.56 -18.30
CA ALA A 61 0.10 5.42 -17.38
C ALA A 61 0.19 5.85 -15.92
N THR A 62 -0.36 5.03 -15.04
CA THR A 62 -0.01 5.01 -13.62
C THR A 62 0.80 3.76 -13.30
N TYR A 63 1.75 3.87 -12.37
CA TYR A 63 2.52 2.73 -11.89
C TYR A 63 1.91 2.19 -10.59
N HIS A 64 1.02 1.20 -10.69
CA HIS A 64 0.29 0.64 -9.55
C HIS A 64 0.86 -0.63 -8.96
N ILE A 65 1.71 -1.35 -9.71
CA ILE A 65 2.17 -2.67 -9.30
C ILE A 65 3.68 -2.84 -9.53
N HIS A 66 4.36 -3.34 -8.51
CA HIS A 66 5.74 -3.79 -8.67
C HIS A 66 5.79 -5.23 -9.21
N PRO A 67 6.78 -5.59 -10.06
CA PRO A 67 7.00 -6.99 -10.46
C PRO A 67 7.06 -7.95 -9.27
N GLU A 68 7.63 -7.48 -8.18
CA GLU A 68 7.79 -8.22 -6.93
C GLU A 68 6.44 -8.64 -6.32
N ASN A 69 5.36 -7.88 -6.53
CA ASN A 69 4.02 -8.27 -6.07
C ASN A 69 3.56 -9.56 -6.75
N ILE A 70 3.78 -9.67 -8.09
CA ILE A 70 3.44 -10.86 -8.86
C ILE A 70 4.40 -12.01 -8.50
N MET A 71 5.70 -11.73 -8.52
CA MET A 71 6.72 -12.74 -8.28
C MET A 71 6.68 -13.30 -6.85
N SER A 72 6.25 -12.51 -5.87
CA SER A 72 6.05 -12.99 -4.48
C SER A 72 4.96 -14.05 -4.40
N SER A 73 3.90 -13.93 -5.18
CA SER A 73 2.83 -14.93 -5.26
C SER A 73 3.30 -16.27 -5.84
N LEU A 74 4.42 -16.24 -6.59
CA LEU A 74 5.09 -17.42 -7.15
C LEU A 74 6.27 -17.91 -6.30
N GLY A 75 6.48 -17.35 -5.11
CA GLY A 75 7.65 -17.64 -4.26
C GLY A 75 8.97 -17.04 -4.75
N MET A 76 8.95 -16.22 -5.80
CA MET A 76 10.14 -15.63 -6.45
C MET A 76 10.29 -14.12 -6.20
N GLY A 77 9.58 -13.55 -5.23
CA GLY A 77 9.60 -12.11 -4.95
C GLY A 77 10.99 -11.55 -4.62
N SER A 78 11.88 -12.37 -4.07
CA SER A 78 13.27 -12.01 -3.77
C SER A 78 14.23 -12.13 -4.98
N TRP A 79 13.80 -12.71 -6.10
CA TRP A 79 14.64 -12.93 -7.28
C TRP A 79 14.79 -11.63 -8.10
N ARG A 80 15.76 -10.81 -7.73
CA ARG A 80 16.00 -9.49 -8.33
C ARG A 80 16.11 -9.51 -9.86
N TRP A 81 16.78 -10.51 -10.42
CA TRP A 81 16.94 -10.61 -11.86
C TRP A 81 15.61 -10.86 -12.59
N ALA A 82 14.75 -11.73 -12.03
CA ALA A 82 13.44 -12.03 -12.61
C ALA A 82 12.50 -10.84 -12.51
N ASN A 83 12.49 -10.14 -11.38
CA ASN A 83 11.74 -8.90 -11.19
C ASN A 83 12.19 -7.81 -12.18
N ASN A 84 13.50 -7.64 -12.36
CA ASN A 84 14.05 -6.69 -13.31
C ASN A 84 13.74 -7.07 -14.77
N LEU A 85 13.72 -8.37 -15.09
CA LEU A 85 13.33 -8.85 -16.43
C LEU A 85 11.87 -8.52 -16.72
N LEU A 86 10.96 -8.79 -15.79
CA LEU A 86 9.54 -8.46 -15.91
C LEU A 86 9.33 -6.95 -16.05
N LEU A 87 10.03 -6.14 -15.23
CA LEU A 87 9.93 -4.69 -15.32
C LEU A 87 10.47 -4.14 -16.64
N LYS A 88 11.57 -4.71 -17.17
CA LYS A 88 12.06 -4.38 -18.51
C LYS A 88 11.07 -4.78 -19.61
N PHE A 89 10.39 -5.91 -19.46
CA PHE A 89 9.31 -6.31 -20.36
C PHE A 89 8.20 -5.27 -20.35
N TRP A 90 7.64 -4.91 -19.19
CA TRP A 90 6.60 -3.88 -19.08
C TRP A 90 7.06 -2.53 -19.64
N ARG A 91 8.29 -2.10 -19.30
CA ARG A 91 8.87 -0.88 -19.85
C ARG A 91 8.86 -0.89 -21.36
N ASN A 92 9.33 -1.96 -21.99
CA ASN A 92 9.50 -2.03 -23.43
C ASN A 92 8.19 -2.20 -24.20
N TRP A 93 7.18 -2.83 -23.60
CA TRP A 93 5.92 -3.14 -24.26
C TRP A 93 4.79 -2.15 -23.94
N ILE A 94 4.92 -1.39 -22.85
CA ILE A 94 3.90 -0.46 -22.38
C ILE A 94 4.51 0.92 -22.12
N TYR A 95 5.31 1.05 -21.07
CA TYR A 95 5.72 2.34 -20.53
C TYR A 95 6.60 3.19 -21.46
N ASN A 96 7.39 2.61 -22.34
CA ASN A 96 8.19 3.36 -23.33
C ASN A 96 7.34 4.08 -24.40
N TYR A 97 6.06 3.76 -24.48
CA TYR A 97 5.11 4.40 -25.39
C TYR A 97 4.26 5.46 -24.69
N CYS A 98 4.37 5.56 -23.39
CA CYS A 98 3.70 6.60 -22.61
C CYS A 98 4.48 7.92 -22.69
N THR A 99 3.77 9.02 -22.89
CA THR A 99 4.35 10.39 -22.78
C THR A 99 4.58 10.74 -21.33
N HIS A 100 3.64 10.40 -20.47
CA HIS A 100 3.65 10.69 -19.02
C HIS A 100 3.34 9.44 -18.20
N ILE A 101 3.97 9.32 -17.02
CA ILE A 101 3.68 8.27 -16.04
C ILE A 101 3.48 8.90 -14.67
N GLN A 102 2.32 8.62 -14.06
CA GLN A 102 2.06 8.90 -12.66
C GLN A 102 2.82 7.91 -11.79
N CYS A 103 3.61 8.43 -10.87
CA CYS A 103 4.30 7.69 -9.82
C CYS A 103 3.63 8.01 -8.49
N PRO A 104 2.97 7.08 -7.81
CA PRO A 104 2.24 7.38 -6.55
C PRO A 104 3.15 7.88 -5.43
N THR A 105 4.43 7.53 -5.45
CA THR A 105 5.42 7.92 -4.43
C THR A 105 6.75 8.33 -5.04
N ILE A 106 7.55 9.05 -4.24
CA ILE A 106 8.92 9.43 -4.63
C ILE A 106 9.77 8.17 -4.88
N SER A 107 9.62 7.13 -4.08
CA SER A 107 10.37 5.88 -4.25
C SER A 107 10.06 5.19 -5.59
N VAL A 108 8.82 5.25 -6.06
CA VAL A 108 8.44 4.77 -7.40
C VAL A 108 9.08 5.64 -8.47
N TYR A 109 8.99 6.97 -8.34
CA TYR A 109 9.63 7.90 -9.27
C TYR A 109 11.14 7.61 -9.43
N GLU A 110 11.86 7.51 -8.30
CA GLU A 110 13.29 7.23 -8.30
C GLU A 110 13.61 5.89 -8.96
N ARG A 111 12.85 4.85 -8.64
CA ARG A 111 13.01 3.53 -9.23
C ARG A 111 12.84 3.54 -10.75
N LEU A 112 11.81 4.21 -11.28
CA LEU A 112 11.57 4.27 -12.72
C LEU A 112 12.63 5.13 -13.42
N ARG A 113 13.04 6.25 -12.83
CA ARG A 113 14.15 7.09 -13.31
C ARG A 113 15.45 6.28 -13.42
N ASP A 114 15.83 5.56 -12.37
CA ASP A 114 17.07 4.79 -12.31
C ASP A 114 17.07 3.60 -13.29
N LEU A 115 15.88 3.14 -13.68
CA LEU A 115 15.70 2.11 -14.70
C LEU A 115 15.51 2.67 -16.12
N ASN A 116 15.79 3.99 -16.32
CA ASN A 116 15.75 4.67 -17.60
C ASN A 116 14.38 4.58 -18.32
N PHE A 117 13.29 4.84 -17.59
CA PHE A 117 11.99 5.08 -18.20
C PHE A 117 12.03 6.44 -18.90
N LYS A 118 11.59 6.49 -20.16
CA LYS A 118 11.71 7.69 -21.01
C LYS A 118 10.57 8.70 -20.83
N ALA A 119 9.46 8.27 -20.30
CA ALA A 119 8.29 9.10 -20.08
C ALA A 119 8.57 10.24 -19.08
N ASN A 120 7.77 11.30 -19.16
CA ASN A 120 7.76 12.36 -18.15
C ASN A 120 7.14 11.81 -16.86
N LEU A 121 7.98 11.55 -15.86
CA LEU A 121 7.56 10.98 -14.58
C LEU A 121 7.01 12.09 -13.68
N ARG A 122 5.80 11.88 -13.12
CA ARG A 122 5.14 12.82 -12.20
C ARG A 122 4.81 12.14 -10.88
N VAL A 123 5.23 12.71 -9.76
CA VAL A 123 4.84 12.22 -8.44
C VAL A 123 3.45 12.76 -8.13
N ILE A 124 2.46 11.87 -8.22
CA ILE A 124 1.06 12.16 -7.93
C ILE A 124 0.50 10.98 -7.14
N SER A 125 0.11 11.21 -5.89
CA SER A 125 -0.53 10.19 -5.05
C SER A 125 -1.83 9.69 -5.69
N ASN A 126 -2.22 8.45 -5.41
CA ASN A 126 -3.56 7.95 -5.79
C ASN A 126 -4.67 8.70 -5.06
N GLY A 127 -4.33 9.35 -3.97
CA GLY A 127 -5.24 10.16 -3.18
C GLY A 127 -6.07 9.35 -2.20
N LEU A 128 -6.51 10.02 -1.16
CA LEU A 128 -7.42 9.49 -0.15
C LEU A 128 -8.80 10.11 -0.33
N ILE A 129 -9.83 9.31 -0.18
CA ILE A 129 -11.18 9.85 -0.02
C ILE A 129 -11.19 10.58 1.33
N PRO A 130 -11.53 11.90 1.33
CA PRO A 130 -11.60 12.65 2.58
C PRO A 130 -12.52 11.96 3.58
N ASP A 131 -12.02 11.78 4.80
CA ASP A 131 -12.79 11.20 5.88
C ASP A 131 -12.61 12.04 7.15
N LYS A 132 -13.72 12.27 7.85
CA LYS A 132 -13.69 13.03 9.08
C LYS A 132 -12.99 12.22 10.17
N CYS A 133 -11.94 12.80 10.76
CA CYS A 133 -11.34 12.22 11.95
C CYS A 133 -12.38 12.17 13.09
N ILE A 134 -12.69 10.97 13.57
CA ILE A 134 -13.64 10.75 14.67
C ILE A 134 -12.95 10.63 16.04
N ARG A 135 -11.61 10.60 16.06
CA ARG A 135 -10.84 10.64 17.32
C ARG A 135 -11.05 11.97 18.01
N PRO A 136 -11.32 11.99 19.34
CA PRO A 136 -11.47 13.24 20.11
C PRO A 136 -10.22 14.12 20.03
N ALA A 137 -10.38 15.44 20.15
CA ALA A 137 -9.26 16.39 20.17
C ALA A 137 -8.33 16.14 21.37
N ASP A 138 -8.91 15.84 22.55
CA ASP A 138 -8.15 15.53 23.74
C ASP A 138 -8.29 14.05 24.10
N PRO A 139 -7.24 13.43 24.70
CA PRO A 139 -7.29 12.03 25.07
C PRO A 139 -8.33 11.82 26.19
N PRO A 140 -9.31 10.92 25.98
CA PRO A 140 -10.23 10.57 27.06
C PRO A 140 -9.47 9.99 28.26
N ALA A 141 -9.97 10.20 29.50
CA ALA A 141 -9.31 9.73 30.72
C ALA A 141 -8.95 8.24 30.64
N LYS A 142 -9.87 7.41 30.08
CA LYS A 142 -9.62 5.97 29.87
C LYS A 142 -8.40 5.68 28.98
N TYR A 143 -8.00 6.61 28.10
CA TYR A 143 -6.85 6.44 27.20
C TYR A 143 -5.52 6.59 27.97
N LEU A 144 -5.50 7.38 29.02
CA LEU A 144 -4.35 7.61 29.88
C LEU A 144 -4.24 6.58 31.02
N ASP A 145 -5.21 5.67 31.19
CA ASP A 145 -5.15 4.61 32.17
C ASP A 145 -3.98 3.66 31.90
N PRO A 146 -3.01 3.54 32.81
CA PRO A 146 -1.82 2.71 32.61
C PRO A 146 -2.14 1.20 32.56
N GLU A 147 -3.29 0.76 33.07
CA GLU A 147 -3.66 -0.66 33.16
C GLU A 147 -4.51 -1.15 31.99
N ARG A 148 -5.01 -0.25 31.14
CA ARG A 148 -5.84 -0.64 30.01
C ARG A 148 -5.06 -1.44 28.96
N PRO A 149 -5.74 -2.30 28.19
CA PRO A 149 -5.12 -2.92 27.01
C PRO A 149 -4.75 -1.86 25.97
N LEU A 150 -3.59 -2.03 25.34
CA LEU A 150 -3.08 -1.20 24.25
C LEU A 150 -3.43 -1.86 22.92
N LYS A 151 -4.28 -1.23 22.12
CA LYS A 151 -4.69 -1.77 20.82
C LYS A 151 -3.65 -1.40 19.75
N VAL A 152 -2.94 -2.39 19.23
CA VAL A 152 -2.00 -2.23 18.10
C VAL A 152 -2.56 -2.95 16.89
N ILE A 153 -2.80 -2.20 15.81
CA ILE A 153 -3.48 -2.72 14.63
C ILE A 153 -2.53 -2.85 13.44
N TYR A 154 -2.81 -3.82 12.60
CA TYR A 154 -2.24 -3.96 11.26
C TYR A 154 -3.40 -4.02 10.25
N ILE A 155 -3.47 -3.06 9.32
CA ILE A 155 -4.50 -3.03 8.28
C ILE A 155 -3.88 -3.42 6.96
N GLY A 156 -4.38 -4.50 6.34
CA GLY A 156 -3.92 -4.92 5.03
C GLY A 156 -4.15 -6.38 4.73
N ARG A 157 -3.97 -6.73 3.47
CA ARG A 157 -4.06 -8.11 2.99
C ARG A 157 -3.08 -9.00 3.74
N MET A 158 -3.49 -10.22 4.08
CA MET A 158 -2.61 -11.22 4.69
C MET A 158 -1.86 -11.98 3.60
N SER A 159 -0.70 -11.46 3.22
CA SER A 159 0.13 -11.96 2.13
C SER A 159 1.61 -11.78 2.44
N VAL A 160 2.47 -12.50 1.72
CA VAL A 160 3.91 -12.57 2.01
C VAL A 160 4.59 -11.19 1.97
N GLU A 161 4.23 -10.36 0.99
CA GLU A 161 4.81 -9.03 0.78
C GLU A 161 4.41 -8.02 1.86
N LYS A 162 3.30 -8.26 2.57
CA LYS A 162 2.82 -7.41 3.68
C LYS A 162 3.51 -7.71 5.00
N ASP A 163 4.19 -8.84 5.12
CA ASP A 163 5.11 -9.23 6.20
C ASP A 163 4.56 -9.05 7.64
N GLN A 164 3.28 -9.42 7.86
CA GLN A 164 2.72 -9.49 9.22
C GLN A 164 3.54 -10.36 10.20
N PRO A 165 4.27 -11.42 9.74
CA PRO A 165 5.16 -12.16 10.62
C PRO A 165 6.20 -11.32 11.35
N THR A 166 6.73 -10.26 10.77
CA THR A 166 7.65 -9.34 11.45
C THR A 166 6.97 -8.65 12.63
N PHE A 167 5.72 -8.17 12.47
CA PHE A 167 4.94 -7.60 13.57
C PHE A 167 4.65 -8.64 14.67
N ILE A 168 4.19 -9.84 14.30
CA ILE A 168 3.89 -10.91 15.27
C ILE A 168 5.15 -11.29 16.06
N LYS A 169 6.31 -11.39 15.40
CA LYS A 169 7.59 -11.68 16.07
C LYS A 169 8.07 -10.55 16.98
N ALA A 170 7.81 -9.29 16.61
CA ALA A 170 8.19 -8.12 17.41
C ALA A 170 7.59 -8.16 18.82
N LEU A 171 6.41 -8.74 18.99
CA LEU A 171 5.74 -8.87 20.29
C LEU A 171 6.54 -9.69 21.32
N ARG A 172 7.46 -10.58 20.88
CA ARG A 172 8.37 -11.29 21.81
C ARG A 172 9.48 -10.39 22.34
N HIS A 173 9.70 -9.26 21.73
CA HIS A 173 10.75 -8.30 22.08
C HIS A 173 10.21 -7.04 22.74
N SER A 174 8.88 -6.83 22.72
CA SER A 174 8.22 -5.66 23.30
C SER A 174 8.08 -5.78 24.82
N ALA A 175 8.46 -4.74 25.53
CA ALA A 175 8.21 -4.61 26.98
C ALA A 175 6.71 -4.53 27.30
N PHE A 176 5.90 -4.09 26.34
CA PHE A 176 4.45 -3.92 26.48
C PHE A 176 3.65 -5.14 26.04
N ALA A 177 4.28 -6.26 25.65
CA ALA A 177 3.60 -7.44 25.10
C ALA A 177 2.39 -7.92 25.93
N LYS A 178 2.49 -7.90 27.25
CA LYS A 178 1.39 -8.28 28.17
C LYS A 178 0.20 -7.32 28.15
N ARG A 179 0.42 -6.08 27.72
CA ARG A 179 -0.62 -5.05 27.63
C ARG A 179 -1.17 -4.92 26.21
N ILE A 180 -0.42 -5.39 25.19
CA ILE A 180 -0.83 -5.28 23.80
C ILE A 180 -1.95 -6.26 23.47
N GLN A 181 -3.04 -5.73 22.92
CA GLN A 181 -4.04 -6.48 22.17
C GLN A 181 -3.82 -6.20 20.68
N ILE A 182 -3.38 -7.21 19.93
CA ILE A 182 -3.18 -7.05 18.49
C ILE A 182 -4.47 -7.27 17.72
N CYS A 183 -4.65 -6.49 16.66
CA CYS A 183 -5.68 -6.70 15.66
C CYS A 183 -5.06 -6.77 14.26
N LEU A 184 -5.23 -7.91 13.59
CA LEU A 184 -4.89 -8.07 12.18
C LEU A 184 -6.17 -7.88 11.37
N ALA A 185 -6.32 -6.69 10.80
CA ALA A 185 -7.49 -6.27 10.04
C ALA A 185 -7.29 -6.54 8.54
N GLY A 186 -7.84 -7.63 8.04
CA GLY A 186 -7.77 -8.03 6.65
C GLY A 186 -7.95 -9.52 6.44
N GLN A 187 -7.82 -9.95 5.20
CA GLN A 187 -7.88 -11.35 4.80
C GLN A 187 -6.85 -11.62 3.70
N GLY A 188 -6.55 -12.87 3.41
CA GLY A 188 -5.62 -13.22 2.34
C GLY A 188 -5.09 -14.64 2.42
N PRO A 189 -4.23 -15.04 1.47
CA PRO A 189 -3.75 -16.42 1.37
C PRO A 189 -3.00 -16.89 2.63
N GLU A 190 -2.35 -15.98 3.37
CA GLU A 190 -1.56 -16.30 4.55
C GLU A 190 -2.37 -16.23 5.87
N GLU A 191 -3.66 -15.95 5.83
CA GLU A 191 -4.51 -15.75 7.02
C GLU A 191 -4.40 -16.89 8.04
N LYS A 192 -4.50 -18.14 7.56
CA LYS A 192 -4.42 -19.32 8.45
C LYS A 192 -3.05 -19.46 9.13
N ALA A 193 -1.98 -19.12 8.40
CA ALA A 193 -0.62 -19.20 8.92
C ALA A 193 -0.39 -18.10 9.98
N TYR A 194 -0.78 -16.86 9.67
CA TYR A 194 -0.58 -15.72 10.57
C TYR A 194 -1.48 -15.80 11.81
N THR A 195 -2.71 -16.28 11.65
CA THR A 195 -3.59 -16.61 12.79
C THR A 195 -2.93 -17.60 13.74
N ARG A 196 -2.37 -18.70 13.21
CA ARG A 196 -1.65 -19.70 14.05
C ARG A 196 -0.46 -19.08 14.79
N MET A 197 0.33 -18.23 14.11
CA MET A 197 1.47 -17.55 14.73
C MET A 197 1.03 -16.61 15.85
N ALA A 198 0.03 -15.77 15.63
CA ALA A 198 -0.50 -14.84 16.64
C ALA A 198 -1.11 -15.59 17.83
N MET A 199 -1.93 -16.62 17.58
CA MET A 199 -2.54 -17.44 18.62
C MET A 199 -1.51 -18.23 19.43
N LYS A 200 -0.36 -18.59 18.81
CA LYS A 200 0.74 -19.23 19.55
C LYS A 200 1.31 -18.29 20.61
N LEU A 201 1.48 -16.99 20.33
CA LEU A 201 1.97 -16.03 21.33
C LEU A 201 1.01 -15.91 22.52
N TYR A 202 -0.29 -15.96 22.28
CA TYR A 202 -1.30 -15.99 23.34
C TYR A 202 -1.21 -17.26 24.17
N LYS A 203 -1.14 -18.43 23.53
CA LYS A 203 -1.00 -19.74 24.22
C LYS A 203 0.31 -19.86 25.00
N ASP A 204 1.41 -19.34 24.45
CA ASP A 204 2.73 -19.30 25.11
C ASP A 204 2.79 -18.29 26.27
N GLY A 205 1.69 -17.53 26.50
CA GLY A 205 1.62 -16.51 27.53
C GLY A 205 2.46 -15.26 27.26
N VAL A 206 2.93 -15.03 26.05
CA VAL A 206 3.57 -13.77 25.64
C VAL A 206 2.55 -12.63 25.65
N LEU A 207 1.36 -12.88 25.11
CA LEU A 207 0.25 -11.95 25.12
C LEU A 207 -0.74 -12.33 26.26
N LYS A 208 -1.30 -11.33 26.95
CA LYS A 208 -2.41 -11.52 27.90
C LYS A 208 -3.76 -11.53 27.17
N TYR A 209 -3.89 -10.77 26.09
CA TYR A 209 -5.12 -10.61 25.35
C TYR A 209 -5.11 -11.46 24.09
N LYS A 210 -6.26 -12.13 23.82
CA LYS A 210 -6.43 -12.93 22.62
C LYS A 210 -6.32 -12.05 21.38
N PRO A 211 -5.52 -12.44 20.36
CA PRO A 211 -5.45 -11.74 19.08
C PRO A 211 -6.81 -11.65 18.39
N ILE A 212 -7.10 -10.51 17.78
CA ILE A 212 -8.26 -10.27 16.95
C ILE A 212 -7.80 -10.39 15.50
N ILE A 213 -8.41 -11.28 14.73
CA ILE A 213 -8.17 -11.44 13.31
C ILE A 213 -9.53 -11.40 12.63
N ASN A 214 -9.76 -10.37 11.81
CA ASN A 214 -11.05 -10.19 11.15
C ASN A 214 -10.91 -9.33 9.89
N PHE A 215 -11.89 -9.46 9.00
CA PHE A 215 -12.12 -8.55 7.89
C PHE A 215 -13.15 -7.50 8.32
N TYR A 216 -12.91 -6.25 8.00
CA TYR A 216 -13.73 -5.12 8.40
C TYR A 216 -14.19 -4.33 7.18
N SER A 217 -15.38 -3.79 7.24
CA SER A 217 -15.84 -2.75 6.32
C SER A 217 -15.04 -1.45 6.54
N ARG A 218 -15.17 -0.51 5.61
CA ARG A 218 -14.46 0.77 5.70
C ARG A 218 -14.84 1.57 6.97
N ASP A 219 -16.14 1.61 7.30
CA ASP A 219 -16.60 2.33 8.50
C ASP A 219 -16.13 1.66 9.81
N GLU A 220 -16.08 0.34 9.83
CA GLU A 220 -15.53 -0.41 10.97
C GLU A 220 -14.01 -0.18 11.11
N LEU A 221 -13.26 -0.15 9.98
CA LEU A 221 -11.82 0.18 9.99
C LEU A 221 -11.56 1.59 10.50
N ARG A 222 -12.39 2.57 10.13
CA ARG A 222 -12.33 3.92 10.64
C ARG A 222 -12.48 3.95 12.16
N THR A 223 -13.50 3.28 12.67
CA THR A 223 -13.74 3.17 14.11
C THR A 223 -12.58 2.47 14.82
N LEU A 224 -12.12 1.35 14.26
CA LEU A 224 -10.98 0.60 14.79
C LEU A 224 -9.71 1.47 14.86
N ALA A 225 -9.42 2.23 13.80
CA ALA A 225 -8.27 3.13 13.77
C ALA A 225 -8.39 4.27 14.78
N ALA A 226 -9.57 4.87 14.92
CA ALA A 226 -9.80 5.94 15.90
C ALA A 226 -9.66 5.48 17.36
N GLU A 227 -9.94 4.21 17.65
CA GLU A 227 -9.82 3.61 18.99
C GLU A 227 -8.44 2.98 19.28
N ALA A 228 -7.64 2.73 18.27
CA ALA A 228 -6.36 2.07 18.41
C ALA A 228 -5.28 3.00 18.97
N ASP A 229 -4.21 2.42 19.47
CA ASP A 229 -3.04 3.13 20.00
C ASP A 229 -1.95 3.33 18.97
N LEU A 230 -1.70 2.33 18.14
CA LEU A 230 -0.71 2.36 17.07
C LEU A 230 -1.19 1.58 15.86
N CYS A 231 -0.73 1.99 14.67
CA CYS A 231 -0.81 1.20 13.47
C CYS A 231 0.58 0.76 13.03
N VAL A 232 0.73 -0.53 12.73
CA VAL A 232 2.00 -1.09 12.24
C VAL A 232 1.87 -1.43 10.77
N HIS A 233 2.90 -1.09 9.98
CA HIS A 233 2.95 -1.39 8.55
C HIS A 233 4.31 -1.99 8.17
N CYS A 234 4.36 -3.31 8.01
CA CYS A 234 5.59 -4.06 7.76
C CYS A 234 5.85 -4.35 6.28
N ALA A 235 5.00 -3.84 5.36
CA ALA A 235 5.09 -4.20 3.96
C ALA A 235 6.50 -3.96 3.37
N THR A 236 7.08 -5.01 2.82
CA THR A 236 8.38 -4.97 2.13
C THR A 236 8.25 -4.53 0.67
N ILE A 237 7.05 -4.71 0.11
CA ILE A 237 6.68 -4.30 -1.24
C ILE A 237 5.39 -3.51 -1.14
N GLU A 238 5.47 -2.20 -1.42
CA GLU A 238 4.33 -1.30 -1.33
C GLU A 238 4.52 -0.12 -2.29
N VAL A 239 3.57 0.11 -3.15
CA VAL A 239 3.64 1.25 -4.07
C VAL A 239 3.38 2.56 -3.33
N GLU A 240 2.35 2.60 -2.50
CA GLU A 240 2.00 3.81 -1.74
C GLU A 240 1.65 3.52 -0.27
N GLY A 241 0.68 2.63 -0.01
CA GLY A 241 0.28 2.29 1.36
C GLY A 241 -0.99 3.00 1.82
N LEU A 242 -2.02 3.01 0.99
CA LEU A 242 -3.30 3.69 1.29
C LEU A 242 -3.88 3.28 2.64
N SER A 243 -3.78 2.02 3.04
CA SER A 243 -4.33 1.54 4.31
C SER A 243 -3.69 2.19 5.54
N ILE A 244 -2.38 2.52 5.49
CA ILE A 244 -1.73 3.23 6.59
C ILE A 244 -2.10 4.72 6.56
N MET A 245 -2.25 5.30 5.37
CA MET A 245 -2.67 6.69 5.22
C MET A 245 -4.12 6.88 5.72
N GLU A 246 -5.03 5.94 5.45
CA GLU A 246 -6.40 5.94 6.01
C GLU A 246 -6.40 5.86 7.55
N ALA A 247 -5.49 5.08 8.15
CA ALA A 247 -5.34 5.05 9.60
C ALA A 247 -4.81 6.39 10.15
N MET A 248 -3.89 7.03 9.44
CA MET A 248 -3.38 8.36 9.79
C MET A 248 -4.46 9.45 9.72
N GLN A 249 -5.43 9.36 8.78
CA GLN A 249 -6.59 10.27 8.76
C GLN A 249 -7.39 10.23 10.07
N GLN A 250 -7.36 9.10 10.78
CA GLN A 250 -7.99 8.95 12.10
C GLN A 250 -7.05 9.30 13.26
N ALA A 251 -6.03 10.11 13.00
CA ALA A 251 -5.03 10.54 13.98
C ALA A 251 -4.31 9.37 14.69
N LEU A 252 -4.13 8.25 14.00
CA LEU A 252 -3.39 7.10 14.51
C LEU A 252 -1.92 7.20 14.09
N VAL A 253 -1.02 7.11 15.06
CA VAL A 253 0.42 7.12 14.80
C VAL A 253 0.84 5.81 14.13
N PRO A 254 1.54 5.85 13.00
CA PRO A 254 2.05 4.67 12.34
C PRO A 254 3.45 4.29 12.83
N VAL A 255 3.80 2.99 12.69
CA VAL A 255 5.19 2.51 12.72
C VAL A 255 5.42 1.71 11.43
N ILE A 256 6.25 2.24 10.53
CA ILE A 256 6.33 1.83 9.13
C ILE A 256 7.71 1.25 8.81
N ALA A 257 7.74 0.13 8.09
CA ALA A 257 8.98 -0.44 7.59
C ALA A 257 9.62 0.44 6.50
N LYS A 258 10.90 0.78 6.66
CA LYS A 258 11.71 1.36 5.59
C LYS A 258 12.24 0.24 4.71
N GLY A 259 11.40 -0.19 3.79
CA GLY A 259 11.73 -1.22 2.81
C GLY A 259 12.31 -0.62 1.53
N ARG A 260 13.14 -1.41 0.85
CA ARG A 260 13.76 -0.98 -0.41
C ARG A 260 12.75 -0.75 -1.54
N ILE A 261 11.61 -1.45 -1.51
CA ILE A 261 10.56 -1.44 -2.53
C ILE A 261 9.22 -1.02 -1.91
N SER A 262 9.26 -0.36 -0.77
CA SER A 262 8.07 0.16 -0.10
C SER A 262 8.13 1.69 -0.11
N GLY A 263 7.10 2.33 -0.66
CA GLY A 263 6.95 3.79 -0.66
C GLY A 263 6.26 4.34 0.59
N ALA A 264 5.67 3.48 1.41
CA ALA A 264 4.85 3.90 2.54
C ALA A 264 5.62 4.72 3.61
N TYR A 265 6.92 4.48 3.80
CA TYR A 265 7.70 5.19 4.82
C TYR A 265 7.84 6.69 4.57
N GLN A 266 7.60 7.16 3.34
CA GLN A 266 7.61 8.60 3.03
C GLN A 266 6.54 9.40 3.79
N PHE A 267 5.50 8.74 4.28
CA PHE A 267 4.42 9.37 5.04
C PHE A 267 4.75 9.50 6.54
N ALA A 268 5.84 8.91 7.02
CA ALA A 268 6.27 9.08 8.39
C ALA A 268 6.77 10.51 8.63
N LEU A 269 6.19 11.18 9.62
CA LEU A 269 6.57 12.54 10.03
C LEU A 269 7.72 12.56 11.04
N ASP A 270 8.12 11.38 11.55
CA ASP A 270 9.09 11.23 12.63
C ASP A 270 9.89 9.93 12.44
N ASP A 271 11.20 9.98 12.62
CA ASP A 271 12.07 8.81 12.49
C ASP A 271 11.77 7.71 13.53
N ARG A 272 11.12 8.06 14.64
CA ARG A 272 10.62 7.11 15.64
C ARG A 272 9.48 6.24 15.09
N SER A 273 8.83 6.68 14.02
CA SER A 273 7.82 5.93 13.28
C SER A 273 8.39 5.08 12.15
N ILE A 274 9.71 5.02 11.98
CA ILE A 274 10.37 4.25 10.93
C ILE A 274 11.23 3.15 11.56
N PHE A 275 11.06 1.91 11.08
CA PHE A 275 11.91 0.78 11.48
C PHE A 275 12.51 0.08 10.26
N ARG A 276 13.59 -0.68 10.47
CA ARG A 276 14.24 -1.48 9.42
C ARG A 276 13.36 -2.66 8.99
N GLU A 277 13.14 -2.80 7.69
CA GLU A 277 12.35 -3.91 7.15
C GLU A 277 12.85 -5.27 7.69
N LYS A 278 11.90 -6.17 8.01
CA LYS A 278 12.18 -7.52 8.52
C LYS A 278 12.96 -7.57 9.85
N ASP A 279 13.01 -6.48 10.58
CA ASP A 279 13.66 -6.42 11.90
C ASP A 279 12.62 -6.30 13.02
N PRO A 280 12.22 -7.44 13.63
CA PRO A 280 11.22 -7.44 14.70
C PRO A 280 11.71 -6.78 15.99
N LYS A 281 13.03 -6.69 16.22
CA LYS A 281 13.59 -6.03 17.40
C LYS A 281 13.50 -4.51 17.26
N ASP A 282 13.88 -3.99 16.11
CA ASP A 282 13.78 -2.55 15.83
C ASP A 282 12.31 -2.11 15.83
N LEU A 283 11.40 -2.90 15.23
CA LEU A 283 9.97 -2.65 15.31
C LEU A 283 9.48 -2.59 16.77
N ALA A 284 9.88 -3.56 17.61
CA ALA A 284 9.49 -3.58 19.02
C ALA A 284 9.95 -2.31 19.75
N GLN A 285 11.20 -1.88 19.54
CA GLN A 285 11.74 -0.64 20.15
C GLN A 285 10.93 0.60 19.75
N LYS A 286 10.57 0.71 18.45
CA LYS A 286 9.76 1.84 17.95
C LYS A 286 8.34 1.82 18.52
N MET A 287 7.72 0.66 18.56
CA MET A 287 6.39 0.48 19.17
C MET A 287 6.42 0.84 20.65
N ASP A 288 7.37 0.28 21.40
CA ASP A 288 7.49 0.49 22.84
C ASP A 288 7.69 1.98 23.17
N TRP A 289 8.49 2.67 22.38
CA TRP A 289 8.67 4.10 22.57
C TRP A 289 7.35 4.88 22.49
N TRP A 290 6.57 4.65 21.42
CA TRP A 290 5.26 5.30 21.26
C TRP A 290 4.23 4.86 22.31
N LEU A 291 4.29 3.62 22.78
CA LEU A 291 3.36 3.11 23.80
C LEU A 291 3.68 3.66 25.18
N ASP A 292 4.95 3.98 25.46
CA ASP A 292 5.40 4.58 26.71
C ASP A 292 5.11 6.09 26.81
N HIS A 293 4.82 6.75 25.67
CA HIS A 293 4.59 8.19 25.59
C HIS A 293 3.17 8.52 25.07
N PRO A 294 2.10 8.21 25.84
CA PRO A 294 0.73 8.30 25.37
C PRO A 294 0.28 9.72 25.00
N GLN A 295 0.74 10.74 25.73
CA GLN A 295 0.41 12.12 25.45
C GLN A 295 1.06 12.60 24.14
N GLU A 296 2.34 12.32 23.97
CA GLU A 296 3.08 12.68 22.75
C GLU A 296 2.54 11.93 21.53
N ARG A 297 2.20 10.64 21.68
CA ARG A 297 1.55 9.84 20.66
C ARG A 297 0.21 10.46 20.24
N TRP A 298 -0.57 10.99 21.18
CA TRP A 298 -1.84 11.65 20.88
C TRP A 298 -1.63 12.91 20.05
N GLU A 299 -0.71 13.79 20.46
CA GLU A 299 -0.40 15.02 19.71
C GLU A 299 0.19 14.73 18.34
N GLN A 300 1.09 13.75 18.26
CA GLN A 300 1.66 13.33 16.97
C GLN A 300 0.58 12.77 16.03
N GLY A 301 -0.41 12.08 16.56
CA GLY A 301 -1.57 11.60 15.78
C GLY A 301 -2.32 12.74 15.09
N LYS A 302 -2.54 13.87 15.77
CA LYS A 302 -3.16 15.06 15.16
C LYS A 302 -2.35 15.60 13.98
N LEU A 303 -1.00 15.61 14.11
CA LEU A 303 -0.13 16.05 13.03
C LEU A 303 -0.21 15.08 11.82
N TYR A 304 -0.29 13.78 12.07
CA TYR A 304 -0.51 12.79 11.02
C TYR A 304 -1.84 13.02 10.31
N ALA A 305 -2.95 13.20 11.04
CA ALA A 305 -4.25 13.47 10.43
C ALA A 305 -4.22 14.73 9.54
N LYS A 306 -3.59 15.81 10.03
CA LYS A 306 -3.42 17.04 9.27
C LYS A 306 -2.57 16.84 8.00
N SER A 307 -1.50 16.06 8.08
CA SER A 307 -0.64 15.81 6.91
C SER A 307 -1.37 15.04 5.80
N MET A 308 -2.38 14.25 6.12
CA MET A 308 -3.17 13.53 5.12
C MET A 308 -4.08 14.41 4.29
N GLU A 309 -4.36 15.65 4.69
CA GLU A 309 -5.12 16.62 3.90
C GLU A 309 -4.45 16.97 2.56
N GLU A 310 -3.13 16.82 2.47
CA GLU A 310 -2.38 17.02 1.21
C GLU A 310 -2.67 15.93 0.18
N TYR A 311 -3.11 14.76 0.62
CA TYR A 311 -3.39 13.59 -0.20
C TYR A 311 -4.88 13.42 -0.53
N ASP A 312 -5.68 14.49 -0.46
CA ASP A 312 -7.08 14.49 -0.89
C ASP A 312 -7.19 14.03 -2.35
N ILE A 313 -8.11 13.09 -2.61
CA ILE A 313 -8.32 12.53 -3.95
C ILE A 313 -8.68 13.60 -4.99
N ALA A 314 -9.38 14.68 -4.61
CA ALA A 314 -9.69 15.77 -5.51
C ALA A 314 -8.41 16.51 -5.96
N LYS A 315 -7.43 16.68 -5.05
CA LYS A 315 -6.14 17.29 -5.37
C LYS A 315 -5.33 16.36 -6.31
N SER A 316 -5.35 15.06 -6.05
CA SER A 316 -4.70 14.07 -6.89
C SER A 316 -5.33 14.02 -8.29
N ALA A 317 -6.65 14.00 -8.37
CA ALA A 317 -7.40 14.02 -9.63
C ALA A 317 -7.11 15.29 -10.45
N ALA A 318 -7.06 16.46 -9.80
CA ALA A 318 -6.70 17.70 -10.49
C ALA A 318 -5.29 17.63 -11.13
N LYS A 319 -4.29 17.13 -10.40
CA LYS A 319 -2.93 16.93 -10.92
C LYS A 319 -2.89 15.90 -12.06
N LEU A 320 -3.71 14.84 -11.99
CA LEU A 320 -3.80 13.83 -13.04
C LEU A 320 -4.48 14.39 -14.30
N ILE A 321 -5.50 15.22 -14.15
CA ILE A 321 -6.15 15.94 -15.27
C ILE A 321 -5.14 16.86 -15.98
N GLU A 322 -4.29 17.57 -15.24
CA GLU A 322 -3.24 18.38 -15.85
C GLU A 322 -2.23 17.53 -16.63
N LEU A 323 -1.82 16.38 -16.07
CA LEU A 323 -0.97 15.41 -16.77
C LEU A 323 -1.62 14.94 -18.09
N PHE A 324 -2.93 14.68 -18.10
CA PHE A 324 -3.65 14.29 -19.33
C PHE A 324 -3.68 15.42 -20.36
N LYS A 325 -3.90 16.66 -19.93
CA LYS A 325 -3.88 17.84 -20.82
C LYS A 325 -2.49 18.04 -21.45
N GLU A 326 -1.42 17.91 -20.65
CA GLU A 326 -0.05 17.97 -21.15
C GLU A 326 0.18 16.90 -22.23
N ALA A 327 -0.22 15.65 -21.96
CA ALA A 327 -0.08 14.54 -22.90
C ALA A 327 -0.85 14.76 -24.21
N VAL A 328 -2.05 15.30 -24.17
CA VAL A 328 -2.84 15.62 -25.36
C VAL A 328 -2.17 16.73 -26.16
N ALA A 329 -1.69 17.80 -25.51
CA ALA A 329 -0.99 18.91 -26.17
C ALA A 329 0.31 18.47 -26.85
N GLU A 330 1.06 17.54 -26.29
CA GLU A 330 2.27 16.95 -26.87
C GLU A 330 1.96 16.02 -28.05
N GLY A 331 0.89 15.22 -27.96
CA GLY A 331 0.47 14.30 -29.02
C GLY A 331 -0.15 14.99 -30.25
N SER A 332 -0.49 16.28 -30.12
CA SER A 332 -1.03 17.10 -31.22
C SER A 332 0.03 17.78 -32.05
N LYS A 333 1.31 17.66 -31.71
CA LYS A 333 2.48 18.15 -32.45
C LYS A 333 3.09 17.03 -33.28
#